data_4974f2d34fd944c67f6f862026a24ab9
#
_entry.id   4974f2d34fd944c67f6f862026a24ab9
#
_cell.length_a   1.000
_cell.length_b   1.000
_cell.length_c   1.000
_cell.angle_alpha   90.00
_cell.angle_beta   90.00
_cell.angle_gamma   90.00
#
_symmetry.space_group_name_H-M   'P 1'
#
loop_
_entity.id
_entity.type
_entity.pdbx_description
1 polymer ?
#
loop_
_entity_poly.entity_id
_entity_poly.type
_entity_poly.pdbx_seq_one_letter_code
_entity_poly.pdbx_strand_id
1 'polypeptide(L)'
;MRRLFFFLSHLSVLYREDSSGTMNRTPGRRRRTMRLRDTGLTAEELKEMVNKYMVETYERYDFIAERAEGMYLYDEKGMPYLDFYGGVAVNSPGNCNPEVVKAAKDQMDDIMHTFNYPYTIPQALLAKKVCETIGMDKIFYQNSGTEANECMIKMARKYGTDHYGPEKYHIITAKKGFHGRTFGSMAATGQPDTAIQQGFGPMLEGFSYARYNDLNDFASKVTENTIAIMIEPVQGEGGVYPATQEFMEGLRKLCDEKGLLLLLDEVQTGWGRTGTPMAYMGYGVKPDIVSMAKAMGGGMPIGACCATDEVARVFTAGTHGSTYAGHAVACAAALASVTEILDKDLSGNARRVGRYLKQELSKLPHVKDVRGKGLLVGCEYDIPIAVEVKHEALERRVLFTAIGDSVNRMIPPLIATKKDVDQLIRVMRESIDEAAAKYLDMKMAG
;
A
#
# COMPACT_ATOMS: atom_id res chain seq x y z
N MET A 1 -4.41 38.99 -7.22
CA MET A 1 -5.43 38.78 -8.27
C MET A 1 -4.89 38.82 -9.71
N ARG A 2 -4.05 39.77 -10.13
CA ARG A 2 -3.54 39.81 -11.53
C ARG A 2 -2.65 38.63 -11.95
N ARG A 3 -1.88 38.01 -11.06
CA ARG A 3 -1.03 36.83 -11.37
C ARG A 3 -1.83 35.51 -11.52
N LEU A 4 -2.96 35.37 -10.84
CA LEU A 4 -3.83 34.19 -10.96
C LEU A 4 -4.55 34.13 -12.32
N PHE A 5 -4.91 35.28 -12.89
CA PHE A 5 -5.51 35.38 -14.23
C PHE A 5 -4.54 34.97 -15.35
N PHE A 6 -3.23 35.20 -15.15
CA PHE A 6 -2.22 34.81 -16.12
C PHE A 6 -2.05 33.28 -16.20
N PHE A 7 -2.26 32.58 -15.09
CA PHE A 7 -2.17 31.11 -15.03
C PHE A 7 -3.32 30.42 -15.78
N LEU A 8 -4.53 30.94 -15.67
CA LEU A 8 -5.70 30.42 -16.39
C LEU A 8 -5.65 30.74 -17.90
N SER A 9 -5.06 31.84 -18.30
CA SER A 9 -4.91 32.20 -19.74
C SER A 9 -3.86 31.34 -20.46
N HIS A 10 -2.88 30.76 -19.77
CA HIS A 10 -1.89 29.88 -20.37
C HIS A 10 -2.39 28.43 -20.53
N LEU A 11 -3.39 28.00 -19.76
CA LEU A 11 -4.08 26.71 -19.97
C LEU A 11 -4.96 26.72 -21.25
N SER A 12 -5.53 27.87 -21.62
CA SER A 12 -6.34 28.00 -22.83
C SER A 12 -5.54 27.98 -24.13
N VAL A 13 -4.22 28.18 -24.10
CA VAL A 13 -3.34 28.10 -25.28
C VAL A 13 -2.96 26.66 -25.66
N LEU A 14 -3.27 25.68 -24.79
CA LEU A 14 -2.97 24.25 -25.02
C LEU A 14 -3.99 23.56 -25.96
N TYR A 15 -5.14 24.18 -26.24
CA TYR A 15 -6.18 23.65 -27.10
C TYR A 15 -6.54 24.70 -28.21
N ARG A 16 -5.70 24.90 -29.22
CA ARG A 16 -6.13 25.45 -30.48
C ARG A 16 -6.28 24.30 -31.47
N GLU A 17 -7.53 24.02 -31.85
CA GLU A 17 -7.86 23.18 -33.00
C GLU A 17 -7.35 23.85 -34.27
N ASP A 18 -6.63 23.08 -35.08
CA ASP A 18 -6.35 23.44 -36.44
C ASP A 18 -7.53 22.93 -37.31
N SER A 19 -8.08 23.77 -38.14
CA SER A 19 -9.34 23.57 -38.86
C SER A 19 -9.26 22.59 -40.03
N SER A 20 -8.34 21.65 -40.03
CA SER A 20 -8.25 20.57 -41.02
C SER A 20 -8.39 19.22 -40.30
N GLY A 21 -9.56 18.60 -40.40
CA GLY A 21 -9.96 17.35 -39.75
C GLY A 21 -9.17 16.08 -40.08
N THR A 22 -7.86 16.17 -40.13
CA THR A 22 -6.96 15.02 -40.25
C THR A 22 -6.03 14.97 -39.02
N MET A 23 -6.17 13.92 -38.17
CA MET A 23 -5.24 13.62 -37.09
C MET A 23 -3.86 13.32 -37.68
N ASN A 24 -3.09 14.34 -38.00
CA ASN A 24 -1.66 14.18 -38.24
C ASN A 24 -0.92 14.11 -36.89
N ARG A 25 -0.50 12.94 -36.51
CA ARG A 25 0.46 12.75 -35.39
C ARG A 25 1.77 13.42 -35.78
N THR A 26 1.98 14.67 -35.35
CA THR A 26 3.24 15.38 -35.56
C THR A 26 4.32 14.73 -34.71
N PRO A 27 5.38 14.13 -35.29
CA PRO A 27 6.51 13.63 -34.50
C PRO A 27 7.28 14.83 -33.94
N GLY A 28 7.35 14.98 -32.63
CA GLY A 28 8.34 15.89 -32.03
C GLY A 28 7.87 16.88 -30.98
N ARG A 29 6.62 16.91 -30.55
CA ARG A 29 6.26 17.69 -29.35
C ARG A 29 6.86 17.03 -28.13
N ARG A 30 7.97 17.57 -27.59
CA ARG A 30 8.48 17.22 -26.24
C ARG A 30 7.30 17.36 -25.28
N ARG A 31 6.88 16.25 -24.65
CA ARG A 31 5.85 16.26 -23.61
C ARG A 31 6.31 17.23 -22.52
N ARG A 32 5.58 18.33 -22.32
CA ARG A 32 5.82 19.22 -21.19
C ARG A 32 5.28 18.51 -19.95
N THR A 33 6.18 17.91 -19.17
CA THR A 33 5.88 17.51 -17.78
C THR A 33 5.76 18.78 -16.97
N MET A 34 4.82 18.81 -16.01
CA MET A 34 4.68 19.95 -15.10
C MET A 34 5.89 19.98 -14.17
N ARG A 35 6.77 20.97 -14.36
CA ARG A 35 7.95 21.20 -13.55
C ARG A 35 7.80 22.50 -12.80
N LEU A 36 8.43 22.61 -11.61
CA LEU A 36 8.38 23.85 -10.82
C LEU A 36 8.75 25.08 -11.66
N ARG A 37 9.85 24.99 -12.45
CA ARG A 37 10.29 26.04 -13.37
C ARG A 37 9.26 26.46 -14.45
N ASP A 38 8.31 25.58 -14.78
CA ASP A 38 7.27 25.84 -15.80
C ASP A 38 6.05 26.55 -15.17
N THR A 39 5.97 26.63 -13.84
CA THR A 39 4.87 27.26 -13.10
C THR A 39 5.09 28.75 -12.85
N GLY A 40 6.32 29.21 -12.89
CA GLY A 40 6.72 30.56 -12.52
C GLY A 40 6.71 30.81 -10.99
N LEU A 41 6.57 29.74 -10.17
CA LEU A 41 6.61 29.79 -8.71
C LEU A 41 8.00 29.43 -8.22
N THR A 42 8.36 29.96 -7.07
CA THR A 42 9.47 29.45 -6.24
C THR A 42 9.04 28.20 -5.46
N ALA A 43 9.99 27.46 -4.93
CA ALA A 43 9.71 26.31 -4.08
C ALA A 43 8.91 26.70 -2.82
N GLU A 44 9.27 27.81 -2.22
CA GLU A 44 8.63 28.39 -1.03
C GLU A 44 7.18 28.79 -1.34
N GLU A 45 6.91 29.50 -2.43
CA GLU A 45 5.55 29.86 -2.84
C GLU A 45 4.68 28.62 -3.09
N LEU A 46 5.24 27.52 -3.65
CA LEU A 46 4.52 26.26 -3.84
C LEU A 46 4.19 25.60 -2.49
N LYS A 47 5.15 25.54 -1.55
CA LYS A 47 4.94 25.00 -0.21
C LYS A 47 3.89 25.80 0.58
N GLU A 48 3.97 27.15 0.53
CA GLU A 48 2.96 28.03 1.14
C GLU A 48 1.57 27.79 0.53
N MET A 49 1.47 27.61 -0.78
CA MET A 49 0.21 27.28 -1.46
C MET A 49 -0.36 25.94 -0.97
N VAL A 50 0.47 24.91 -0.83
CA VAL A 50 0.07 23.60 -0.30
C VAL A 50 -0.44 23.76 1.15
N ASN A 51 0.31 24.41 2.01
CA ASN A 51 -0.05 24.61 3.42
C ASN A 51 -1.33 25.45 3.57
N LYS A 52 -1.56 26.39 2.66
CA LYS A 52 -2.78 27.23 2.68
C LYS A 52 -4.04 26.52 2.19
N TYR A 53 -3.95 25.62 1.21
CA TYR A 53 -5.12 25.07 0.51
C TYR A 53 -5.37 23.60 0.76
N MET A 54 -4.44 22.86 1.36
CA MET A 54 -4.61 21.43 1.68
C MET A 54 -4.73 21.22 3.17
N VAL A 55 -5.55 20.25 3.58
CA VAL A 55 -5.66 19.84 4.99
C VAL A 55 -4.35 19.20 5.43
N GLU A 56 -3.82 19.60 6.59
CA GLU A 56 -2.55 19.13 7.15
C GLU A 56 -2.70 17.77 7.84
N THR A 57 -2.83 16.71 7.05
CA THR A 57 -2.92 15.33 7.56
C THR A 57 -1.59 14.57 7.49
N TYR A 58 -0.56 15.17 6.90
CA TYR A 58 0.76 14.58 6.72
C TYR A 58 1.87 15.54 7.14
N GLU A 59 2.85 15.04 7.87
CA GLU A 59 4.14 15.70 8.05
C GLU A 59 4.93 15.62 6.73
N ARG A 60 5.14 16.78 6.08
CA ARG A 60 5.79 16.85 4.78
C ARG A 60 7.29 17.02 4.90
N TYR A 61 8.03 16.37 4.00
CA TYR A 61 9.46 16.62 3.83
C TYR A 61 9.69 17.96 3.16
N ASP A 62 10.83 18.59 3.48
CA ASP A 62 11.19 19.94 2.96
C ASP A 62 11.85 19.86 1.56
N PHE A 63 11.28 19.09 0.64
CA PHE A 63 11.66 19.08 -0.76
C PHE A 63 10.44 18.87 -1.66
N ILE A 64 10.53 19.29 -2.93
CA ILE A 64 9.50 19.07 -3.92
C ILE A 64 9.88 17.87 -4.77
N ALA A 65 9.13 16.76 -4.66
CA ALA A 65 9.32 15.59 -5.52
C ALA A 65 8.86 15.93 -6.95
N GLU A 66 9.81 16.04 -7.88
CA GLU A 66 9.53 16.47 -9.25
C GLU A 66 9.62 15.34 -10.28
N ARG A 67 10.42 14.33 -10.00
CA ARG A 67 10.60 13.16 -10.87
C ARG A 67 10.84 11.91 -10.03
N ALA A 68 10.48 10.75 -10.58
CA ALA A 68 10.80 9.46 -9.98
C ALA A 68 11.20 8.46 -11.07
N GLU A 69 12.15 7.55 -10.76
CA GLU A 69 12.62 6.52 -11.69
C GLU A 69 13.29 5.38 -10.91
N GLY A 70 12.83 4.15 -11.12
CA GLY A 70 13.42 2.97 -10.50
C GLY A 70 13.46 3.03 -8.98
N MET A 71 14.65 3.09 -8.40
CA MET A 71 14.88 3.19 -6.96
C MET A 71 14.93 4.63 -6.43
N TYR A 72 14.69 5.66 -7.25
CA TYR A 72 14.98 7.03 -6.87
C TYR A 72 13.78 7.97 -7.09
N LEU A 73 13.60 8.88 -6.12
CA LEU A 73 12.89 10.15 -6.28
C LEU A 73 13.93 11.25 -6.56
N TYR A 74 13.49 12.31 -7.23
CA TYR A 74 14.35 13.46 -7.52
C TYR A 74 13.60 14.74 -7.14
N ASP A 75 14.28 15.64 -6.44
CA ASP A 75 13.74 16.94 -6.08
C ASP A 75 13.74 17.93 -7.27
N GLU A 76 13.29 19.16 -7.01
CA GLU A 76 13.22 20.25 -7.99
C GLU A 76 14.62 20.73 -8.46
N LYS A 77 15.68 20.40 -7.69
CA LYS A 77 17.08 20.65 -8.04
C LYS A 77 17.71 19.50 -8.82
N GLY A 78 16.95 18.40 -8.97
CA GLY A 78 17.41 17.18 -9.64
C GLY A 78 18.25 16.26 -8.77
N MET A 79 18.27 16.48 -7.46
CA MET A 79 19.03 15.66 -6.52
C MET A 79 18.30 14.34 -6.25
N PRO A 80 19.00 13.18 -6.33
CA PRO A 80 18.37 11.87 -6.10
C PRO A 80 18.20 11.56 -4.62
N TYR A 81 17.05 10.96 -4.28
CA TYR A 81 16.75 10.35 -2.99
C TYR A 81 16.54 8.85 -3.20
N LEU A 82 17.32 8.01 -2.54
CA LEU A 82 17.17 6.56 -2.58
C LEU A 82 15.90 6.14 -1.83
N ASP A 83 14.96 5.53 -2.53
CA ASP A 83 13.61 5.26 -2.05
C ASP A 83 13.49 3.87 -1.42
N PHE A 84 13.68 3.80 -0.08
CA PHE A 84 13.34 2.60 0.70
C PHE A 84 11.93 2.67 1.33
N TYR A 85 11.08 3.58 0.82
CA TYR A 85 9.67 3.69 1.20
C TYR A 85 8.70 3.21 0.11
N GLY A 86 9.11 3.33 -1.16
CA GLY A 86 8.38 2.79 -2.32
C GLY A 86 6.95 3.31 -2.47
N GLY A 87 6.68 4.56 -2.06
CA GLY A 87 5.32 5.11 -2.06
C GLY A 87 4.37 4.34 -1.13
N VAL A 88 4.82 3.91 0.04
CA VAL A 88 4.12 3.00 0.98
C VAL A 88 3.88 1.61 0.34
N ALA A 89 4.94 1.01 -0.22
CA ALA A 89 4.93 -0.27 -0.93
C ALA A 89 4.06 -0.28 -2.22
N VAL A 90 3.80 0.88 -2.81
CA VAL A 90 3.02 1.00 -4.06
C VAL A 90 3.89 0.76 -5.29
N ASN A 91 5.08 1.37 -5.34
CA ASN A 91 5.95 1.37 -6.51
C ASN A 91 6.79 0.07 -6.60
N SER A 92 6.17 -1.07 -6.39
CA SER A 92 6.84 -2.37 -6.32
C SER A 92 7.62 -2.74 -7.59
N PRO A 93 7.13 -2.50 -8.84
CA PRO A 93 7.94 -2.74 -10.05
C PRO A 93 8.97 -1.65 -10.35
N GLY A 94 9.16 -0.68 -9.43
CA GLY A 94 10.00 0.49 -9.59
C GLY A 94 9.19 1.77 -9.84
N ASN A 95 9.71 2.89 -9.36
CA ASN A 95 9.12 4.20 -9.62
C ASN A 95 9.02 4.45 -11.13
N CYS A 96 7.85 4.88 -11.61
CA CYS A 96 7.57 5.15 -13.02
C CYS A 96 8.01 4.01 -13.95
N ASN A 97 7.72 2.75 -13.58
CA ASN A 97 8.06 1.59 -14.41
C ASN A 97 7.59 1.80 -15.86
N PRO A 98 8.47 1.64 -16.87
CA PRO A 98 8.15 1.98 -18.28
C PRO A 98 6.94 1.23 -18.84
N GLU A 99 6.78 -0.07 -18.50
CA GLU A 99 5.66 -0.89 -19.02
C GLU A 99 4.33 -0.46 -18.39
N VAL A 100 4.32 -0.16 -17.09
CA VAL A 100 3.14 0.36 -16.39
C VAL A 100 2.73 1.73 -16.95
N VAL A 101 3.71 2.63 -17.12
CA VAL A 101 3.47 3.97 -17.69
C VAL A 101 2.98 3.88 -19.14
N LYS A 102 3.56 2.96 -19.94
CA LYS A 102 3.13 2.74 -21.32
C LYS A 102 1.69 2.25 -21.39
N ALA A 103 1.36 1.20 -20.63
CA ALA A 103 0.02 0.61 -20.60
C ALA A 103 -1.05 1.64 -20.20
N ALA A 104 -0.76 2.47 -19.18
CA ALA A 104 -1.67 3.55 -18.78
C ALA A 104 -1.88 4.58 -19.89
N LYS A 105 -0.80 5.01 -20.56
CA LYS A 105 -0.88 6.01 -21.65
C LYS A 105 -1.63 5.48 -22.87
N ASP A 106 -1.32 4.26 -23.29
CA ASP A 106 -1.99 3.66 -24.45
C ASP A 106 -3.50 3.52 -24.17
N GLN A 107 -3.87 3.06 -22.96
CA GLN A 107 -5.27 2.94 -22.59
C GLN A 107 -6.00 4.29 -22.48
N MET A 108 -5.30 5.38 -22.08
CA MET A 108 -5.88 6.73 -22.07
C MET A 108 -6.24 7.24 -23.47
N ASP A 109 -5.50 6.82 -24.48
CA ASP A 109 -5.78 7.19 -25.86
C ASP A 109 -7.04 6.49 -26.41
N ASP A 110 -7.44 5.31 -25.86
CA ASP A 110 -8.61 4.55 -26.28
C ASP A 110 -9.85 4.84 -25.42
N ILE A 111 -9.82 4.48 -24.15
CA ILE A 111 -10.92 4.69 -23.18
C ILE A 111 -10.32 5.09 -21.84
N MET A 112 -10.50 6.36 -21.45
CA MET A 112 -10.07 6.82 -20.12
C MET A 112 -11.02 6.28 -19.04
N HIS A 113 -12.33 6.47 -19.19
CA HIS A 113 -13.36 6.04 -18.24
C HIS A 113 -14.63 5.64 -18.96
N THR A 114 -15.31 4.63 -18.41
CA THR A 114 -16.68 4.25 -18.75
C THR A 114 -17.39 3.72 -17.50
N PHE A 115 -18.72 3.71 -17.50
CA PHE A 115 -19.50 3.07 -16.45
C PHE A 115 -19.40 1.53 -16.52
N ASN A 116 -19.81 0.83 -15.45
CA ASN A 116 -19.55 -0.62 -15.30
C ASN A 116 -20.57 -1.56 -15.99
N TYR A 117 -21.41 -1.06 -16.91
CA TYR A 117 -22.34 -1.94 -17.65
C TYR A 117 -21.72 -2.54 -18.92
N PRO A 118 -20.90 -1.82 -19.73
CA PRO A 118 -20.16 -2.47 -20.80
C PRO A 118 -18.96 -3.26 -20.28
N TYR A 119 -18.60 -4.32 -20.97
CA TYR A 119 -17.35 -5.02 -20.73
C TYR A 119 -16.18 -4.20 -21.24
N THR A 120 -15.07 -4.18 -20.49
CA THR A 120 -13.80 -3.59 -20.94
C THR A 120 -12.71 -4.65 -20.99
N ILE A 121 -11.84 -4.54 -21.98
CA ILE A 121 -10.74 -5.50 -22.18
C ILE A 121 -9.79 -5.54 -20.99
N PRO A 122 -9.29 -4.40 -20.45
CA PRO A 122 -8.36 -4.42 -19.33
C PRO A 122 -8.93 -5.06 -18.06
N GLN A 123 -10.22 -4.84 -17.77
CA GLN A 123 -10.89 -5.47 -16.63
C GLN A 123 -10.88 -7.00 -16.74
N ALA A 124 -11.28 -7.52 -17.91
CA ALA A 124 -11.38 -8.95 -18.10
C ALA A 124 -10.01 -9.64 -18.05
N LEU A 125 -9.00 -9.07 -18.70
CA LEU A 125 -7.64 -9.61 -18.71
C LEU A 125 -6.99 -9.57 -17.32
N LEU A 126 -7.16 -8.48 -16.60
CA LEU A 126 -6.66 -8.34 -15.23
C LEU A 126 -7.37 -9.31 -14.29
N ALA A 127 -8.70 -9.46 -14.38
CA ALA A 127 -9.46 -10.41 -13.57
C ALA A 127 -8.93 -11.82 -13.73
N LYS A 128 -8.78 -12.27 -14.97
CA LYS A 128 -8.22 -13.59 -15.27
C LYS A 128 -6.81 -13.75 -14.70
N LYS A 129 -5.90 -12.79 -15.00
CA LYS A 129 -4.50 -12.84 -14.52
C LYS A 129 -4.41 -12.91 -13.01
N VAL A 130 -5.20 -12.09 -12.29
CA VAL A 130 -5.22 -12.06 -10.83
C VAL A 130 -5.76 -13.36 -10.28
N CYS A 131 -6.98 -13.75 -10.64
CA CYS A 131 -7.64 -14.94 -10.08
C CYS A 131 -6.82 -16.21 -10.31
N GLU A 132 -6.31 -16.44 -11.53
CA GLU A 132 -5.47 -17.60 -11.84
C GLU A 132 -4.13 -17.58 -11.06
N THR A 133 -3.52 -16.41 -10.88
CA THR A 133 -2.24 -16.30 -10.15
C THR A 133 -2.39 -16.62 -8.68
N ILE A 134 -3.46 -16.14 -8.05
CA ILE A 134 -3.65 -16.24 -6.60
C ILE A 134 -4.59 -17.39 -6.17
N GLY A 135 -5.15 -18.13 -7.11
CA GLY A 135 -6.03 -19.28 -6.82
C GLY A 135 -7.38 -18.89 -6.21
N MET A 136 -7.90 -17.70 -6.56
CA MET A 136 -9.25 -17.25 -6.19
C MET A 136 -10.19 -17.28 -7.40
N ASP A 137 -11.51 -17.24 -7.17
CA ASP A 137 -12.47 -17.49 -8.23
C ASP A 137 -13.08 -16.21 -8.82
N LYS A 138 -13.32 -15.20 -8.00
CA LYS A 138 -13.99 -13.95 -8.38
C LYS A 138 -13.25 -12.73 -7.84
N ILE A 139 -13.29 -11.64 -8.58
CA ILE A 139 -12.71 -10.35 -8.21
C ILE A 139 -13.75 -9.24 -8.33
N PHE A 140 -13.76 -8.32 -7.36
CA PHE A 140 -14.41 -7.04 -7.46
C PHE A 140 -13.36 -5.93 -7.31
N TYR A 141 -13.31 -5.00 -8.28
CA TYR A 141 -12.35 -3.90 -8.27
C TYR A 141 -12.81 -2.74 -7.40
N GLN A 142 -11.85 -2.02 -6.85
CA GLN A 142 -11.99 -0.81 -6.07
C GLN A 142 -10.89 0.19 -6.46
N ASN A 143 -10.82 1.35 -5.76
CA ASN A 143 -9.84 2.39 -6.07
C ASN A 143 -8.71 2.49 -5.03
N SER A 144 -8.88 1.82 -3.90
CA SER A 144 -7.95 1.88 -2.77
C SER A 144 -8.01 0.62 -1.91
N GLY A 145 -7.01 0.46 -1.02
CA GLY A 145 -6.99 -0.65 -0.06
C GLY A 145 -8.12 -0.57 0.96
N THR A 146 -8.46 0.64 1.43
CA THR A 146 -9.58 0.81 2.37
C THR A 146 -10.92 0.40 1.74
N GLU A 147 -11.18 0.75 0.47
CA GLU A 147 -12.39 0.31 -0.25
C GLU A 147 -12.38 -1.21 -0.49
N ALA A 148 -11.23 -1.81 -0.77
CA ALA A 148 -11.10 -3.26 -0.90
C ALA A 148 -11.44 -3.97 0.42
N ASN A 149 -11.01 -3.42 1.56
CA ASN A 149 -11.36 -3.92 2.89
C ASN A 149 -12.84 -3.70 3.23
N GLU A 150 -13.44 -2.57 2.86
CA GLU A 150 -14.89 -2.36 2.98
C GLU A 150 -15.68 -3.41 2.19
N CYS A 151 -15.23 -3.72 0.97
CA CYS A 151 -15.83 -4.77 0.14
C CYS A 151 -15.75 -6.13 0.84
N MET A 152 -14.58 -6.49 1.38
CA MET A 152 -14.33 -7.73 2.08
C MET A 152 -15.21 -7.86 3.35
N ILE A 153 -15.29 -6.81 4.17
CA ILE A 153 -16.14 -6.74 5.36
C ILE A 153 -17.62 -6.90 4.99
N LYS A 154 -18.09 -6.17 3.98
CA LYS A 154 -19.46 -6.24 3.51
C LYS A 154 -19.83 -7.62 2.97
N MET A 155 -18.92 -8.24 2.21
CA MET A 155 -19.13 -9.57 1.64
C MET A 155 -19.25 -10.62 2.75
N ALA A 156 -18.35 -10.58 3.75
CA ALA A 156 -18.40 -11.49 4.89
C ALA A 156 -19.69 -11.33 5.72
N ARG A 157 -20.10 -10.08 6.02
CA ARG A 157 -21.33 -9.82 6.75
C ARG A 157 -22.58 -10.27 5.98
N LYS A 158 -22.60 -10.01 4.67
CA LYS A 158 -23.71 -10.45 3.83
C LYS A 158 -23.79 -11.97 3.74
N TYR A 159 -22.63 -12.64 3.62
CA TYR A 159 -22.55 -14.10 3.66
C TYR A 159 -23.13 -14.65 4.97
N GLY A 160 -22.74 -14.05 6.10
CA GLY A 160 -23.29 -14.41 7.41
C GLY A 160 -24.80 -14.25 7.49
N THR A 161 -25.33 -13.11 7.06
CA THR A 161 -26.76 -12.82 7.08
C THR A 161 -27.54 -13.77 6.16
N ASP A 162 -27.07 -13.99 4.94
CA ASP A 162 -27.79 -14.80 3.94
C ASP A 162 -27.83 -16.31 4.31
N HIS A 163 -26.79 -16.82 5.02
CA HIS A 163 -26.69 -18.24 5.35
C HIS A 163 -27.11 -18.60 6.79
N TYR A 164 -26.95 -17.65 7.72
CA TYR A 164 -27.09 -17.94 9.17
C TYR A 164 -28.03 -16.97 9.89
N GLY A 165 -28.47 -15.90 9.23
CA GLY A 165 -29.36 -14.89 9.81
C GLY A 165 -28.64 -13.57 10.22
N PRO A 166 -29.42 -12.51 10.51
CA PRO A 166 -28.92 -11.13 10.64
C PRO A 166 -27.96 -10.92 11.81
N GLU A 167 -27.94 -11.81 12.79
CA GLU A 167 -27.04 -11.72 13.95
C GLU A 167 -25.60 -12.19 13.63
N LYS A 168 -25.36 -12.83 12.47
CA LYS A 168 -24.09 -13.40 12.07
C LYS A 168 -23.22 -12.38 11.32
N TYR A 169 -22.74 -11.33 11.99
CA TYR A 169 -22.01 -10.21 11.38
C TYR A 169 -20.71 -9.83 12.07
N HIS A 170 -20.39 -10.44 13.23
CA HIS A 170 -19.22 -10.07 14.02
C HIS A 170 -17.93 -10.60 13.37
N ILE A 171 -16.89 -9.75 13.35
CA ILE A 171 -15.57 -10.05 12.78
C ILE A 171 -14.49 -9.84 13.86
N ILE A 172 -13.63 -10.84 14.04
CA ILE A 172 -12.48 -10.74 14.95
C ILE A 172 -11.29 -10.24 14.12
N THR A 173 -10.65 -9.15 14.59
CA THR A 173 -9.43 -8.62 13.97
C THR A 173 -8.26 -8.62 14.94
N ALA A 174 -7.07 -8.22 14.49
CA ALA A 174 -5.90 -8.22 15.34
C ALA A 174 -5.63 -6.85 15.98
N LYS A 175 -5.23 -6.82 17.25
CA LYS A 175 -4.62 -5.63 17.88
C LYS A 175 -3.41 -5.18 17.07
N LYS A 176 -3.21 -3.85 16.95
CA LYS A 176 -2.19 -3.20 16.10
C LYS A 176 -2.36 -3.46 14.59
N GLY A 177 -3.44 -4.11 14.14
CA GLY A 177 -3.76 -4.21 12.71
C GLY A 177 -4.11 -2.84 12.13
N PHE A 178 -3.96 -2.69 10.80
CA PHE A 178 -4.37 -1.51 10.07
C PHE A 178 -5.10 -1.91 8.79
N HIS A 179 -6.37 -1.52 8.68
CA HIS A 179 -7.21 -1.92 7.54
C HIS A 179 -7.77 -0.76 6.72
N GLY A 180 -7.52 0.49 7.15
CA GLY A 180 -7.91 1.68 6.38
C GLY A 180 -8.46 2.83 7.20
N ARG A 181 -9.00 3.83 6.50
CA ARG A 181 -9.47 5.11 7.06
C ARG A 181 -10.95 5.40 6.81
N THR A 182 -11.69 4.52 6.12
CA THR A 182 -13.16 4.59 6.05
C THR A 182 -13.76 3.94 7.30
N PHE A 183 -14.99 4.25 7.64
CA PHE A 183 -15.57 3.88 8.94
C PHE A 183 -15.57 2.36 9.21
N GLY A 184 -15.87 1.52 8.23
CA GLY A 184 -15.84 0.07 8.41
C GLY A 184 -14.41 -0.47 8.55
N SER A 185 -13.51 -0.09 7.66
CA SER A 185 -12.09 -0.49 7.72
C SER A 185 -11.37 0.10 8.93
N MET A 186 -11.75 1.32 9.36
CA MET A 186 -11.25 1.95 10.57
C MET A 186 -11.73 1.20 11.82
N ALA A 187 -13.00 0.78 11.87
CA ALA A 187 -13.53 -0.05 12.95
C ALA A 187 -12.87 -1.43 13.01
N ALA A 188 -12.45 -1.99 11.86
CA ALA A 188 -11.65 -3.21 11.82
C ALA A 188 -10.20 -3.01 12.28
N THR A 189 -9.67 -1.78 12.24
CA THR A 189 -8.30 -1.44 12.67
C THR A 189 -8.18 -1.55 14.19
N GLY A 190 -7.34 -2.47 14.66
CA GLY A 190 -7.19 -2.80 16.09
C GLY A 190 -6.33 -1.80 16.89
N GLN A 191 -6.57 -0.50 16.75
CA GLN A 191 -5.79 0.58 17.35
C GLN A 191 -6.68 1.67 18.00
N PRO A 192 -7.57 1.31 18.95
CA PRO A 192 -8.60 2.21 19.47
C PRO A 192 -8.04 3.44 20.22
N ASP A 193 -6.84 3.32 20.79
CA ASP A 193 -6.22 4.37 21.60
C ASP A 193 -5.29 5.30 20.80
N THR A 194 -5.35 5.27 19.48
CA THR A 194 -4.50 6.09 18.61
C THR A 194 -5.32 7.14 17.85
N ALA A 195 -4.63 8.13 17.29
CA ALA A 195 -5.22 9.16 16.42
C ALA A 195 -5.96 8.60 15.19
N ILE A 196 -5.83 7.28 14.92
CA ILE A 196 -6.55 6.63 13.82
C ILE A 196 -8.05 6.55 14.13
N GLN A 197 -8.42 6.28 15.39
CA GLN A 197 -9.82 6.08 15.81
C GLN A 197 -10.33 7.15 16.79
N GLN A 198 -9.45 7.80 17.55
CA GLN A 198 -9.87 8.81 18.53
C GLN A 198 -10.60 9.98 17.85
N GLY A 199 -11.76 10.32 18.40
CA GLY A 199 -12.60 11.44 17.93
C GLY A 199 -13.52 11.11 16.73
N PHE A 200 -13.47 9.89 16.18
CA PHE A 200 -14.30 9.47 15.04
C PHE A 200 -15.47 8.54 15.41
N GLY A 201 -15.74 8.38 16.70
CA GLY A 201 -16.85 7.54 17.17
C GLY A 201 -18.26 8.14 16.92
N PRO A 202 -19.33 7.31 17.00
CA PRO A 202 -19.25 5.89 17.33
C PRO A 202 -18.69 5.04 16.19
N MET A 203 -17.88 4.03 16.53
CA MET A 203 -17.37 3.09 15.55
C MET A 203 -18.49 2.15 15.06
N LEU A 204 -18.33 1.63 13.84
CA LEU A 204 -19.18 0.57 13.34
C LEU A 204 -19.09 -0.65 14.26
N GLU A 205 -20.22 -1.11 14.77
CA GLU A 205 -20.30 -2.27 15.66
C GLU A 205 -19.94 -3.60 14.98
N GLY A 206 -19.67 -4.63 15.80
CA GLY A 206 -19.43 -5.98 15.35
C GLY A 206 -17.96 -6.29 15.07
N PHE A 207 -17.05 -5.62 15.78
CA PHE A 207 -15.62 -5.95 15.77
C PHE A 207 -15.09 -6.23 17.15
N SER A 208 -14.15 -7.16 17.27
CA SER A 208 -13.33 -7.38 18.46
C SER A 208 -11.87 -7.59 18.07
N TYR A 209 -10.95 -7.27 18.99
CA TYR A 209 -9.52 -7.26 18.71
C TYR A 209 -8.78 -8.30 19.56
N ALA A 210 -8.14 -9.27 18.89
CA ALA A 210 -7.33 -10.31 19.53
C ALA A 210 -5.83 -9.98 19.42
N ARG A 211 -5.02 -10.53 20.31
CA ARG A 211 -3.56 -10.41 20.25
C ARG A 211 -3.02 -11.16 19.03
N TYR A 212 -2.24 -10.47 18.21
CA TYR A 212 -1.60 -11.07 17.05
C TYR A 212 -0.62 -12.18 17.46
N ASN A 213 -0.58 -13.26 16.69
CA ASN A 213 0.16 -14.49 17.00
C ASN A 213 -0.28 -15.23 18.30
N ASP A 214 -1.50 -14.98 18.77
CA ASP A 214 -2.09 -15.67 19.90
C ASP A 214 -3.42 -16.34 19.50
N LEU A 215 -3.33 -17.58 19.02
CA LEU A 215 -4.49 -18.35 18.56
C LEU A 215 -5.56 -18.52 19.64
N ASN A 216 -5.13 -18.66 20.91
CA ASN A 216 -6.06 -18.83 22.05
C ASN A 216 -6.87 -17.55 22.28
N ASP A 217 -6.27 -16.38 22.13
CA ASP A 217 -7.01 -15.11 22.25
C ASP A 217 -8.04 -14.96 21.12
N PHE A 218 -7.70 -15.36 19.88
CA PHE A 218 -8.67 -15.39 18.77
C PHE A 218 -9.80 -16.38 19.06
N ALA A 219 -9.49 -17.60 19.45
CA ALA A 219 -10.50 -18.63 19.79
C ALA A 219 -11.43 -18.20 20.92
N SER A 220 -10.91 -17.51 21.94
CA SER A 220 -11.69 -17.02 23.07
C SER A 220 -12.72 -15.93 22.71
N LYS A 221 -12.54 -15.25 21.58
CA LYS A 221 -13.43 -14.18 21.09
C LYS A 221 -14.50 -14.68 20.13
N VAL A 222 -14.45 -15.95 19.72
CA VAL A 222 -15.49 -16.54 18.88
C VAL A 222 -16.79 -16.65 19.66
N THR A 223 -17.84 -16.07 19.11
CA THR A 223 -19.22 -16.14 19.63
C THR A 223 -20.14 -16.72 18.57
N GLU A 224 -21.40 -16.95 18.92
CA GLU A 224 -22.44 -17.39 17.96
C GLU A 224 -22.64 -16.37 16.82
N ASN A 225 -22.37 -15.08 17.07
CA ASN A 225 -22.52 -13.99 16.08
C ASN A 225 -21.28 -13.83 15.18
N THR A 226 -20.18 -14.53 15.47
CA THR A 226 -18.95 -14.40 14.70
C THR A 226 -19.08 -15.07 13.35
N ILE A 227 -18.76 -14.34 12.28
CA ILE A 227 -18.75 -14.85 10.90
C ILE A 227 -17.34 -14.98 10.33
N ALA A 228 -16.39 -14.15 10.78
CA ALA A 228 -15.07 -14.12 10.16
C ALA A 228 -13.95 -13.75 11.14
N ILE A 229 -12.73 -14.13 10.75
CA ILE A 229 -11.48 -13.61 11.28
C ILE A 229 -10.77 -12.84 10.17
N MET A 230 -10.34 -11.59 10.43
CA MET A 230 -9.65 -10.73 9.48
C MET A 230 -8.30 -10.31 10.02
N ILE A 231 -7.21 -10.57 9.29
CA ILE A 231 -5.85 -10.19 9.65
C ILE A 231 -5.00 -9.78 8.45
N GLU A 232 -3.90 -9.08 8.71
CA GLU A 232 -2.77 -8.96 7.79
C GLU A 232 -1.80 -10.14 7.99
N PRO A 233 -1.26 -10.80 6.95
CA PRO A 233 -0.22 -11.83 7.10
C PRO A 233 1.10 -11.31 7.69
N VAL A 234 1.36 -10.00 7.51
CA VAL A 234 2.40 -9.24 8.22
C VAL A 234 1.78 -7.89 8.57
N GLN A 235 1.70 -7.56 9.85
CA GLN A 235 1.21 -6.25 10.30
C GLN A 235 2.19 -5.16 9.85
N GLY A 236 1.81 -4.38 8.82
CA GLY A 236 2.70 -3.37 8.25
C GLY A 236 2.84 -2.13 9.13
N GLU A 237 1.73 -1.53 9.50
CA GLU A 237 1.68 -0.29 10.31
C GLU A 237 1.83 -0.56 11.81
N GLY A 238 1.62 -1.80 12.25
CA GLY A 238 1.74 -2.20 13.65
C GLY A 238 3.18 -2.47 14.13
N GLY A 239 4.20 -2.29 13.27
CA GLY A 239 5.61 -2.49 13.62
C GLY A 239 6.31 -3.65 12.89
N VAL A 240 5.80 -4.04 11.74
CA VAL A 240 6.34 -5.11 10.86
C VAL A 240 6.42 -6.46 11.57
N TYR A 241 5.30 -6.94 12.09
CA TYR A 241 5.21 -8.24 12.74
C TYR A 241 4.65 -9.31 11.79
N PRO A 242 5.45 -10.29 11.34
CA PRO A 242 4.96 -11.43 10.57
C PRO A 242 4.10 -12.37 11.45
N ALA A 243 3.07 -12.95 10.86
CA ALA A 243 2.42 -14.13 11.41
C ALA A 243 3.43 -15.28 11.51
N THR A 244 3.30 -16.11 12.54
CA THR A 244 4.01 -17.40 12.56
C THR A 244 3.30 -18.42 11.66
N GLN A 245 4.01 -19.47 11.25
CA GLN A 245 3.42 -20.55 10.46
C GLN A 245 2.26 -21.22 11.22
N GLU A 246 2.52 -21.53 12.48
CA GLU A 246 1.57 -22.20 13.39
C GLU A 246 0.31 -21.34 13.60
N PHE A 247 0.47 -20.02 13.69
CA PHE A 247 -0.66 -19.11 13.86
C PHE A 247 -1.54 -19.08 12.60
N MET A 248 -0.94 -18.96 11.40
CA MET A 248 -1.70 -18.96 10.15
C MET A 248 -2.45 -20.27 9.91
N GLU A 249 -1.79 -21.40 10.12
CA GLU A 249 -2.41 -22.73 10.01
C GLU A 249 -3.51 -22.91 11.06
N GLY A 250 -3.22 -22.47 12.30
CA GLY A 250 -4.19 -22.51 13.40
C GLY A 250 -5.43 -21.68 13.16
N LEU A 251 -5.29 -20.47 12.56
CA LEU A 251 -6.44 -19.64 12.18
C LEU A 251 -7.29 -20.32 11.10
N ARG A 252 -6.66 -20.90 10.06
CA ARG A 252 -7.41 -21.61 9.01
C ARG A 252 -8.20 -22.76 9.64
N LYS A 253 -7.54 -23.57 10.45
CA LYS A 253 -8.18 -24.69 11.17
C LYS A 253 -9.33 -24.21 12.06
N LEU A 254 -9.13 -23.15 12.84
CA LEU A 254 -10.17 -22.57 13.71
C LEU A 254 -11.37 -22.11 12.87
N CYS A 255 -11.14 -21.46 11.74
CA CYS A 255 -12.21 -21.04 10.85
C CYS A 255 -12.98 -22.23 10.29
N ASP A 256 -12.28 -23.28 9.84
CA ASP A 256 -12.90 -24.50 9.30
C ASP A 256 -13.76 -25.21 10.36
N GLU A 257 -13.24 -25.38 11.58
CA GLU A 257 -13.93 -26.03 12.69
C GLU A 257 -15.17 -25.27 13.20
N LYS A 258 -15.17 -23.94 13.06
CA LYS A 258 -16.25 -23.07 13.56
C LYS A 258 -17.18 -22.54 12.47
N GLY A 259 -16.95 -22.91 11.20
CA GLY A 259 -17.71 -22.39 10.06
C GLY A 259 -17.55 -20.87 9.88
N LEU A 260 -16.32 -20.35 10.07
CA LEU A 260 -15.97 -18.96 9.93
C LEU A 260 -15.21 -18.73 8.61
N LEU A 261 -15.32 -17.52 8.07
CA LEU A 261 -14.51 -17.07 6.94
C LEU A 261 -13.15 -16.57 7.43
N LEU A 262 -12.09 -16.95 6.72
CA LEU A 262 -10.76 -16.37 6.88
C LEU A 262 -10.57 -15.25 5.86
N LEU A 263 -10.43 -14.02 6.34
CA LEU A 263 -10.21 -12.81 5.56
C LEU A 263 -8.76 -12.36 5.69
N LEU A 264 -8.05 -12.24 4.57
CA LEU A 264 -6.66 -11.76 4.60
C LEU A 264 -6.53 -10.40 3.90
N ASP A 265 -6.05 -9.43 4.66
CA ASP A 265 -5.66 -8.13 4.13
C ASP A 265 -4.24 -8.21 3.57
N GLU A 266 -4.14 -8.33 2.26
CA GLU A 266 -2.88 -8.36 1.50
C GLU A 266 -2.57 -7.03 0.80
N VAL A 267 -3.19 -5.94 1.23
CA VAL A 267 -2.99 -4.60 0.67
C VAL A 267 -1.53 -4.18 0.71
N GLN A 268 -0.80 -4.52 1.77
CA GLN A 268 0.63 -4.21 1.88
C GLN A 268 1.54 -5.42 1.63
N THR A 269 1.07 -6.62 1.87
CA THR A 269 1.87 -7.86 1.83
C THR A 269 1.86 -8.56 0.47
N GLY A 270 0.87 -8.28 -0.36
CA GLY A 270 0.69 -8.91 -1.67
C GLY A 270 1.68 -8.45 -2.74
N TRP A 271 1.53 -9.06 -3.90
CA TRP A 271 2.26 -8.75 -5.14
C TRP A 271 3.77 -8.75 -4.97
N GLY A 272 4.30 -9.85 -4.41
CA GLY A 272 5.73 -10.12 -4.32
C GLY A 272 6.43 -9.58 -3.08
N ARG A 273 5.79 -8.68 -2.32
CA ARG A 273 6.41 -7.96 -1.19
C ARG A 273 7.06 -8.89 -0.16
N THR A 274 6.39 -9.96 0.20
CA THR A 274 6.83 -10.92 1.23
C THR A 274 7.66 -12.08 0.66
N GLY A 275 7.85 -12.12 -0.66
CA GLY A 275 8.64 -13.14 -1.33
C GLY A 275 7.81 -14.21 -2.07
N THR A 276 6.51 -14.09 -2.08
CA THR A 276 5.55 -14.86 -2.88
C THR A 276 4.54 -13.92 -3.51
N PRO A 277 3.82 -14.28 -4.57
CA PRO A 277 2.81 -13.40 -5.17
C PRO A 277 1.84 -12.84 -4.14
N MET A 278 1.27 -13.68 -3.28
CA MET A 278 0.54 -13.32 -2.06
C MET A 278 1.21 -13.94 -0.85
N ALA A 279 1.19 -13.26 0.30
CA ALA A 279 1.87 -13.74 1.50
C ALA A 279 1.29 -15.07 1.99
N TYR A 280 -0.04 -15.27 1.90
CA TYR A 280 -0.68 -16.51 2.32
C TYR A 280 -0.19 -17.76 1.56
N MET A 281 0.24 -17.59 0.31
CA MET A 281 0.81 -18.68 -0.49
C MET A 281 2.11 -19.20 0.13
N GLY A 282 2.88 -18.30 0.76
CA GLY A 282 4.10 -18.65 1.48
C GLY A 282 3.85 -19.39 2.80
N TYR A 283 2.63 -19.35 3.31
CA TYR A 283 2.18 -20.12 4.49
C TYR A 283 1.44 -21.40 4.09
N GLY A 284 1.10 -21.59 2.81
CA GLY A 284 0.26 -22.72 2.36
C GLY A 284 -1.18 -22.66 2.87
N VAL A 285 -1.65 -21.47 3.23
CA VAL A 285 -3.00 -21.24 3.77
C VAL A 285 -3.86 -20.54 2.71
N LYS A 286 -5.05 -21.04 2.41
CA LYS A 286 -5.99 -20.39 1.47
C LYS A 286 -7.06 -19.62 2.24
N PRO A 287 -7.23 -18.30 2.02
CA PRO A 287 -8.34 -17.53 2.58
C PRO A 287 -9.64 -17.75 1.81
N ASP A 288 -10.76 -17.37 2.42
CA ASP A 288 -12.07 -17.31 1.75
C ASP A 288 -12.24 -15.99 1.01
N ILE A 289 -11.69 -14.90 1.54
CA ILE A 289 -11.66 -13.58 0.90
C ILE A 289 -10.28 -12.96 1.11
N VAL A 290 -9.76 -12.26 0.09
CA VAL A 290 -8.50 -11.52 0.16
C VAL A 290 -8.66 -10.13 -0.45
N SER A 291 -8.17 -9.10 0.24
CA SER A 291 -8.08 -7.74 -0.28
C SER A 291 -6.66 -7.43 -0.77
N MET A 292 -6.54 -6.57 -1.78
CA MET A 292 -5.28 -6.14 -2.35
C MET A 292 -5.38 -4.72 -2.92
N ALA A 293 -4.25 -4.01 -3.02
CA ALA A 293 -4.12 -2.70 -3.64
C ALA A 293 -2.65 -2.38 -3.90
N LYS A 294 -2.21 -1.15 -3.68
CA LYS A 294 -0.80 -0.69 -3.67
C LYS A 294 0.02 -1.22 -4.86
N ALA A 295 0.87 -2.21 -4.61
CA ALA A 295 1.73 -2.83 -5.64
C ALA A 295 0.97 -3.33 -6.87
N MET A 296 -0.29 -3.73 -6.71
CA MET A 296 -1.16 -4.13 -7.82
C MET A 296 -1.22 -3.05 -8.90
N GLY A 297 -1.35 -1.79 -8.51
CA GLY A 297 -1.49 -0.66 -9.44
C GLY A 297 -0.18 -0.10 -9.98
N GLY A 298 0.97 -0.42 -9.35
CA GLY A 298 2.28 0.09 -9.76
C GLY A 298 2.38 1.61 -9.82
N GLY A 299 1.58 2.33 -9.03
CA GLY A 299 1.46 3.79 -8.99
C GLY A 299 0.06 4.31 -9.35
N MET A 300 -0.78 3.53 -10.02
CA MET A 300 -2.17 3.90 -10.30
C MET A 300 -3.10 3.50 -9.14
N PRO A 301 -4.09 4.35 -8.78
CA PRO A 301 -5.06 4.02 -7.75
C PRO A 301 -5.96 2.87 -8.20
N ILE A 302 -5.82 1.73 -7.55
CA ILE A 302 -6.66 0.54 -7.71
C ILE A 302 -6.59 -0.29 -6.44
N GLY A 303 -7.69 -0.92 -6.10
CA GLY A 303 -7.80 -1.97 -5.11
C GLY A 303 -8.67 -3.09 -5.65
N ALA A 304 -8.65 -4.23 -5.00
CA ALA A 304 -9.52 -5.34 -5.34
C ALA A 304 -9.81 -6.22 -4.12
N CYS A 305 -10.98 -6.84 -4.14
CA CYS A 305 -11.37 -7.90 -3.23
C CYS A 305 -11.62 -9.16 -4.07
N CYS A 306 -10.92 -10.24 -3.76
CA CYS A 306 -11.13 -11.54 -4.38
C CYS A 306 -11.73 -12.50 -3.37
N ALA A 307 -12.62 -13.39 -3.84
CA ALA A 307 -13.27 -14.39 -3.00
C ALA A 307 -13.41 -15.73 -3.73
N THR A 308 -13.67 -16.79 -2.94
CA THR A 308 -14.15 -18.06 -3.49
C THR A 308 -15.51 -17.88 -4.17
N ASP A 309 -15.84 -18.72 -5.13
CA ASP A 309 -17.10 -18.65 -5.86
C ASP A 309 -18.32 -18.75 -4.91
N GLU A 310 -18.23 -19.59 -3.89
CA GLU A 310 -19.25 -19.74 -2.86
C GLU A 310 -19.54 -18.39 -2.14
N VAL A 311 -18.50 -17.73 -1.65
CA VAL A 311 -18.64 -16.48 -0.90
C VAL A 311 -19.02 -15.32 -1.82
N ALA A 312 -18.47 -15.25 -3.02
CA ALA A 312 -18.74 -14.19 -3.98
C ALA A 312 -20.20 -14.10 -4.43
N ARG A 313 -20.94 -15.23 -4.43
CA ARG A 313 -22.35 -15.31 -4.87
C ARG A 313 -23.31 -14.45 -4.04
N VAL A 314 -22.94 -14.06 -2.83
CA VAL A 314 -23.79 -13.18 -2.01
C VAL A 314 -23.88 -11.76 -2.59
N PHE A 315 -22.93 -11.37 -3.45
CA PHE A 315 -23.01 -10.11 -4.18
C PHE A 315 -23.69 -10.30 -5.52
N THR A 316 -24.84 -9.66 -5.66
CA THR A 316 -25.66 -9.63 -6.88
C THR A 316 -25.81 -8.20 -7.37
N ALA A 317 -26.38 -7.99 -8.54
CA ALA A 317 -26.61 -6.67 -9.11
C ALA A 317 -27.31 -5.74 -8.09
N GLY A 318 -26.69 -4.58 -7.82
CA GLY A 318 -27.19 -3.56 -6.91
C GLY A 318 -26.77 -3.73 -5.44
N THR A 319 -26.13 -4.84 -5.02
CA THR A 319 -25.74 -5.03 -3.62
C THR A 319 -24.44 -4.29 -3.25
N HIS A 320 -23.56 -4.08 -4.23
CA HIS A 320 -22.30 -3.34 -4.08
C HIS A 320 -21.95 -2.65 -5.38
N GLY A 321 -21.18 -1.55 -5.32
CA GLY A 321 -20.78 -0.78 -6.49
C GLY A 321 -19.77 0.32 -6.17
N SER A 322 -19.13 0.83 -7.20
CA SER A 322 -18.29 2.03 -7.18
C SER A 322 -18.21 2.60 -8.59
N THR A 323 -18.30 3.92 -8.73
CA THR A 323 -18.25 4.60 -10.04
C THR A 323 -16.97 4.28 -10.79
N TYR A 324 -15.84 4.26 -10.11
CA TYR A 324 -14.52 4.02 -10.71
C TYR A 324 -14.01 2.58 -10.56
N ALA A 325 -14.83 1.66 -10.06
CA ALA A 325 -14.44 0.26 -9.94
C ALA A 325 -14.05 -0.31 -11.30
N GLY A 326 -12.84 -0.88 -11.39
CA GLY A 326 -12.34 -1.41 -12.66
C GLY A 326 -12.06 -0.34 -13.71
N HIS A 327 -11.67 0.86 -13.33
CA HIS A 327 -11.28 1.94 -14.25
C HIS A 327 -10.29 1.43 -15.31
N ALA A 328 -10.60 1.64 -16.58
CA ALA A 328 -9.88 0.99 -17.69
C ALA A 328 -8.37 1.27 -17.65
N VAL A 329 -7.97 2.52 -17.43
CA VAL A 329 -6.55 2.92 -17.32
C VAL A 329 -5.87 2.27 -16.11
N ALA A 330 -6.56 2.25 -14.96
CA ALA A 330 -6.00 1.63 -13.75
C ALA A 330 -5.85 0.11 -13.92
N CYS A 331 -6.81 -0.55 -14.58
CA CYS A 331 -6.73 -1.99 -14.88
C CYS A 331 -5.61 -2.30 -15.89
N ALA A 332 -5.41 -1.49 -16.92
CA ALA A 332 -4.32 -1.66 -17.87
C ALA A 332 -2.94 -1.51 -17.20
N ALA A 333 -2.79 -0.47 -16.37
CA ALA A 333 -1.59 -0.26 -15.57
C ALA A 333 -1.35 -1.41 -14.59
N ALA A 334 -2.41 -1.86 -13.90
CA ALA A 334 -2.33 -2.98 -12.96
C ALA A 334 -1.96 -4.30 -13.66
N LEU A 335 -2.51 -4.57 -14.83
CA LEU A 335 -2.14 -5.74 -15.62
C LEU A 335 -0.64 -5.73 -15.96
N ALA A 336 -0.11 -4.58 -16.38
CA ALA A 336 1.31 -4.41 -16.62
C ALA A 336 2.14 -4.57 -15.34
N SER A 337 1.69 -3.97 -14.21
CA SER A 337 2.39 -4.05 -12.93
C SER A 337 2.49 -5.49 -12.41
N VAL A 338 1.38 -6.23 -12.38
CA VAL A 338 1.39 -7.61 -11.90
C VAL A 338 2.18 -8.53 -12.84
N THR A 339 2.15 -8.26 -14.15
CA THR A 339 2.94 -8.99 -15.15
C THR A 339 4.44 -8.76 -14.91
N GLU A 340 4.87 -7.52 -14.75
CA GLU A 340 6.26 -7.17 -14.42
C GLU A 340 6.77 -7.86 -13.15
N ILE A 341 5.93 -7.89 -12.11
CA ILE A 341 6.28 -8.55 -10.83
C ILE A 341 6.46 -10.06 -11.01
N LEU A 342 5.59 -10.70 -11.79
CA LEU A 342 5.61 -12.14 -12.00
C LEU A 342 6.72 -12.56 -12.98
N ASP A 343 6.77 -11.94 -14.15
CA ASP A 343 7.68 -12.34 -15.23
C ASP A 343 9.16 -12.08 -14.90
N LYS A 344 9.44 -11.05 -14.09
CA LYS A 344 10.80 -10.74 -13.61
C LYS A 344 11.16 -11.42 -12.28
N ASP A 345 10.34 -12.32 -11.76
CA ASP A 345 10.51 -12.95 -10.44
C ASP A 345 10.89 -11.94 -9.34
N LEU A 346 10.16 -10.81 -9.28
CA LEU A 346 10.42 -9.81 -8.25
C LEU A 346 10.12 -10.34 -6.84
N SER A 347 9.25 -11.32 -6.71
CA SER A 347 9.04 -12.06 -5.46
C SER A 347 10.31 -12.79 -5.00
N GLY A 348 10.98 -13.49 -5.90
CA GLY A 348 12.26 -14.15 -5.63
C GLY A 348 13.37 -13.14 -5.29
N ASN A 349 13.38 -11.98 -5.98
CA ASN A 349 14.30 -10.90 -5.64
C ASN A 349 14.04 -10.37 -4.22
N ALA A 350 12.76 -10.14 -3.86
CA ALA A 350 12.37 -9.70 -2.51
C ALA A 350 12.86 -10.68 -1.43
N ARG A 351 12.80 -11.99 -1.67
CA ARG A 351 13.35 -13.00 -0.74
C ARG A 351 14.87 -12.88 -0.59
N ARG A 352 15.59 -12.77 -1.71
CA ARG A 352 17.07 -12.74 -1.72
C ARG A 352 17.60 -11.45 -1.10
N VAL A 353 17.11 -10.31 -1.58
CA VAL A 353 17.57 -8.98 -1.13
C VAL A 353 17.07 -8.69 0.28
N GLY A 354 15.84 -9.08 0.62
CA GLY A 354 15.30 -8.91 1.98
C GLY A 354 16.05 -9.72 3.04
N ARG A 355 16.54 -10.92 2.70
CA ARG A 355 17.43 -11.69 3.59
C ARG A 355 18.74 -10.94 3.81
N TYR A 356 19.35 -10.44 2.76
CA TYR A 356 20.59 -9.67 2.83
C TYR A 356 20.37 -8.38 3.64
N LEU A 357 19.32 -7.64 3.36
CA LEU A 357 18.97 -6.41 4.10
C LEU A 357 18.84 -6.69 5.62
N LYS A 358 18.11 -7.72 6.01
CA LYS A 358 17.95 -8.08 7.42
C LYS A 358 19.30 -8.46 8.06
N GLN A 359 20.12 -9.22 7.35
CA GLN A 359 21.44 -9.61 7.85
C GLN A 359 22.37 -8.42 8.04
N GLU A 360 22.34 -7.41 7.16
CA GLU A 360 23.19 -6.22 7.28
C GLU A 360 22.68 -5.26 8.35
N LEU A 361 21.35 -5.07 8.45
CA LEU A 361 20.74 -4.25 9.50
C LEU A 361 21.06 -4.78 10.90
N SER A 362 21.05 -6.10 11.12
CA SER A 362 21.31 -6.70 12.44
C SER A 362 22.75 -6.49 12.95
N LYS A 363 23.66 -5.99 12.10
CA LYS A 363 25.05 -5.66 12.48
C LYS A 363 25.24 -4.20 12.89
N LEU A 364 24.18 -3.37 12.79
CA LEU A 364 24.27 -1.96 13.11
C LEU A 364 24.19 -1.73 14.62
N PRO A 365 24.80 -0.65 15.13
CA PRO A 365 24.72 -0.31 16.55
C PRO A 365 23.26 -0.03 16.95
N HIS A 366 22.93 -0.23 18.21
CA HIS A 366 21.60 0.00 18.79
C HIS A 366 20.45 -0.81 18.16
N VAL A 367 20.73 -1.72 17.23
CA VAL A 367 19.71 -2.59 16.64
C VAL A 367 19.43 -3.76 17.58
N LYS A 368 18.21 -3.79 18.12
CA LYS A 368 17.70 -4.82 19.04
C LYS A 368 17.09 -6.00 18.31
N ASP A 369 16.31 -5.74 17.24
CA ASP A 369 15.64 -6.76 16.45
C ASP A 369 15.45 -6.32 15.00
N VAL A 370 15.56 -7.28 14.07
CA VAL A 370 15.26 -7.07 12.65
C VAL A 370 14.32 -8.16 12.17
N ARG A 371 13.08 -7.78 11.85
CA ARG A 371 12.01 -8.69 11.48
C ARG A 371 11.36 -8.37 10.15
N GLY A 372 10.46 -9.22 9.70
CA GLY A 372 9.72 -9.07 8.45
C GLY A 372 9.93 -10.20 7.45
N LYS A 373 9.21 -10.14 6.33
CA LYS A 373 9.28 -11.11 5.22
C LYS A 373 9.58 -10.38 3.90
N GLY A 374 10.43 -10.97 3.08
CA GLY A 374 10.84 -10.37 1.81
C GLY A 374 11.42 -8.96 2.00
N LEU A 375 10.89 -7.99 1.27
CA LEU A 375 11.23 -6.56 1.36
C LEU A 375 10.19 -5.75 2.14
N LEU A 376 9.55 -6.34 3.12
CA LEU A 376 8.81 -5.67 4.20
C LEU A 376 9.60 -5.90 5.48
N VAL A 377 10.45 -4.96 5.87
CA VAL A 377 11.45 -5.11 6.93
C VAL A 377 11.30 -4.01 7.97
N GLY A 378 11.26 -4.42 9.24
CA GLY A 378 11.31 -3.55 10.41
C GLY A 378 12.65 -3.71 11.13
N CYS A 379 13.26 -2.59 11.50
CA CYS A 379 14.48 -2.50 12.31
C CYS A 379 14.14 -1.81 13.63
N GLU A 380 14.16 -2.55 14.74
CA GLU A 380 13.86 -2.06 16.09
C GLU A 380 15.13 -1.74 16.85
N TYR A 381 15.13 -0.61 17.55
CA TYR A 381 16.25 -0.12 18.33
C TYR A 381 16.07 -0.42 19.83
N ASP A 382 17.16 -0.50 20.58
CA ASP A 382 17.18 -0.63 22.04
C ASP A 382 16.95 0.71 22.78
N ILE A 383 16.99 1.82 22.04
CA ILE A 383 16.68 3.18 22.49
C ILE A 383 15.69 3.86 21.53
N PRO A 384 14.89 4.85 21.96
CA PRO A 384 13.83 5.46 21.16
C PRO A 384 14.39 6.52 20.18
N ILE A 385 15.05 6.09 19.12
CA ILE A 385 15.73 6.96 18.13
C ILE A 385 15.19 6.86 16.71
N ALA A 386 14.16 6.04 16.44
CA ALA A 386 13.72 5.75 15.07
C ALA A 386 13.30 7.00 14.28
N VAL A 387 12.66 7.96 14.94
CA VAL A 387 12.24 9.23 14.31
C VAL A 387 13.47 10.05 13.92
N GLU A 388 14.45 10.16 14.82
CA GLU A 388 15.67 10.91 14.55
C GLU A 388 16.54 10.24 13.48
N VAL A 389 16.66 8.89 13.51
CA VAL A 389 17.33 8.12 12.44
C VAL A 389 16.69 8.39 11.08
N LYS A 390 15.35 8.45 11.01
CA LYS A 390 14.62 8.81 9.78
C LYS A 390 15.01 10.21 9.28
N HIS A 391 15.09 11.19 10.19
CA HIS A 391 15.46 12.56 9.84
C HIS A 391 16.91 12.65 9.35
N GLU A 392 17.85 12.04 10.06
CA GLU A 392 19.26 11.99 9.65
C GLU A 392 19.47 11.28 8.30
N ALA A 393 18.72 10.23 8.04
CA ALA A 393 18.75 9.53 6.75
C ALA A 393 18.18 10.40 5.62
N LEU A 394 17.12 11.18 5.88
CA LEU A 394 16.54 12.12 4.93
C LEU A 394 17.57 13.21 4.52
N GLU A 395 18.32 13.76 5.45
CA GLU A 395 19.41 14.71 5.17
C GLU A 395 20.48 14.08 4.25
N ARG A 396 20.68 12.76 4.37
CA ARG A 396 21.56 11.95 3.52
C ARG A 396 20.87 11.38 2.28
N ARG A 397 19.64 11.86 1.99
CA ARG A 397 18.84 11.50 0.82
C ARG A 397 18.48 10.02 0.73
N VAL A 398 18.12 9.42 1.84
CA VAL A 398 17.55 8.08 1.91
C VAL A 398 16.18 8.14 2.59
N LEU A 399 15.17 7.56 1.95
CA LEU A 399 13.78 7.62 2.37
C LEU A 399 13.33 6.26 2.95
N PHE A 400 12.86 6.27 4.16
CA PHE A 400 12.09 5.20 4.82
C PHE A 400 11.22 5.82 5.91
N THR A 401 10.44 5.02 6.65
CA THR A 401 9.53 5.57 7.68
C THR A 401 9.87 5.08 9.08
N ALA A 402 9.43 5.81 10.08
CA ALA A 402 9.40 5.39 11.47
C ALA A 402 7.99 4.93 11.86
N ILE A 403 7.89 3.92 12.72
CA ILE A 403 6.68 3.44 13.38
C ILE A 403 6.90 3.61 14.87
N GLY A 404 6.22 4.61 15.45
CA GLY A 404 6.56 5.07 16.79
C GLY A 404 8.00 5.59 16.86
N ASP A 405 8.58 5.52 18.03
CA ASP A 405 9.94 6.03 18.33
C ASP A 405 11.04 4.95 18.25
N SER A 406 10.68 3.70 18.03
CA SER A 406 11.61 2.56 18.19
C SER A 406 11.82 1.74 16.91
N VAL A 407 10.99 1.86 15.86
CA VAL A 407 11.07 1.02 14.66
C VAL A 407 11.20 1.84 13.40
N ASN A 408 12.24 1.58 12.59
CA ASN A 408 12.25 2.01 11.20
C ASN A 408 11.75 0.89 10.28
N ARG A 409 10.87 1.26 9.33
CA ARG A 409 10.33 0.33 8.32
C ARG A 409 10.88 0.65 6.95
N MET A 410 11.42 -0.38 6.28
CA MET A 410 11.90 -0.36 4.90
C MET A 410 10.98 -1.20 4.02
N ILE A 411 10.43 -0.57 2.98
CA ILE A 411 9.52 -1.18 2.00
C ILE A 411 9.85 -0.69 0.57
N PRO A 412 11.11 -0.88 0.11
CA PRO A 412 11.58 -0.36 -1.17
C PRO A 412 10.83 -0.98 -2.36
N PRO A 413 10.96 -0.43 -3.58
CA PRO A 413 10.63 -1.16 -4.80
C PRO A 413 11.28 -2.54 -4.83
N LEU A 414 10.59 -3.54 -5.38
CA LEU A 414 11.05 -4.94 -5.41
C LEU A 414 12.23 -5.17 -6.36
N ILE A 415 12.57 -4.17 -7.16
CA ILE A 415 13.75 -4.15 -8.03
C ILE A 415 15.04 -3.81 -7.26
N ALA A 416 14.96 -3.52 -5.97
CA ALA A 416 16.13 -3.21 -5.13
C ALA A 416 17.21 -4.28 -5.25
N THR A 417 18.47 -3.84 -5.28
CA THR A 417 19.66 -4.68 -5.41
C THR A 417 20.48 -4.69 -4.11
N LYS A 418 21.47 -5.58 -4.02
CA LYS A 418 22.44 -5.54 -2.91
C LYS A 418 23.17 -4.20 -2.81
N LYS A 419 23.48 -3.58 -3.97
CA LYS A 419 24.15 -2.27 -4.01
C LYS A 419 23.31 -1.18 -3.36
N ASP A 420 21.99 -1.20 -3.58
CA ASP A 420 21.07 -0.26 -2.95
C ASP A 420 21.01 -0.49 -1.43
N VAL A 421 21.03 -1.76 -1.00
CA VAL A 421 21.13 -2.12 0.43
C VAL A 421 22.44 -1.62 1.03
N ASP A 422 23.57 -1.83 0.36
CA ASP A 422 24.89 -1.37 0.85
C ASP A 422 24.93 0.16 1.03
N GLN A 423 24.28 0.90 0.11
CA GLN A 423 24.13 2.34 0.24
C GLN A 423 23.25 2.71 1.43
N LEU A 424 22.10 2.05 1.62
CA LEU A 424 21.23 2.24 2.79
C LEU A 424 21.99 1.97 4.09
N ILE A 425 22.69 0.84 4.21
CA ILE A 425 23.40 0.42 5.43
C ILE A 425 24.45 1.43 5.85
N ARG A 426 25.17 2.01 4.89
CA ARG A 426 26.16 3.07 5.17
C ARG A 426 25.48 4.29 5.77
N VAL A 427 24.41 4.76 5.15
CA VAL A 427 23.64 5.91 5.64
C VAL A 427 22.99 5.61 7.00
N MET A 428 22.40 4.41 7.16
CA MET A 428 21.80 3.99 8.43
C MET A 428 22.79 4.02 9.59
N ARG A 429 24.04 3.54 9.37
CA ARG A 429 25.08 3.56 10.41
C ARG A 429 25.35 4.98 10.89
N GLU A 430 25.63 5.89 9.95
CA GLU A 430 25.89 7.31 10.28
C GLU A 430 24.68 7.96 10.98
N SER A 431 23.48 7.69 10.49
CA SER A 431 22.23 8.22 11.04
C SER A 431 21.94 7.69 12.46
N ILE A 432 22.25 6.44 12.73
CA ILE A 432 22.09 5.84 14.07
C ILE A 432 23.12 6.44 15.04
N ASP A 433 24.38 6.55 14.63
CA ASP A 433 25.45 7.12 15.48
C ASP A 433 25.10 8.57 15.89
N GLU A 434 24.62 9.39 14.97
CA GLU A 434 24.20 10.77 15.28
C GLU A 434 22.93 10.84 16.15
N ALA A 435 21.91 10.04 15.83
CA ALA A 435 20.68 9.99 16.60
C ALA A 435 20.93 9.50 18.04
N ALA A 436 21.80 8.52 18.22
CA ALA A 436 22.18 8.02 19.54
C ALA A 436 22.96 9.06 20.35
N ALA A 437 23.89 9.80 19.72
CA ALA A 437 24.61 10.88 20.39
C ALA A 437 23.66 11.97 20.87
N LYS A 438 22.75 12.46 20.03
CA LYS A 438 21.72 13.44 20.40
C LYS A 438 20.84 12.95 21.57
N TYR A 439 20.42 11.66 21.54
CA TYR A 439 19.63 11.07 22.61
C TYR A 439 20.37 11.02 23.94
N LEU A 440 21.66 10.70 23.95
CA LEU A 440 22.50 10.67 25.14
C LEU A 440 22.72 12.06 25.70
N ASP A 441 23.01 13.05 24.85
CA ASP A 441 23.18 14.46 25.24
C ASP A 441 21.92 15.02 25.91
N MET A 442 20.73 14.74 25.35
CA MET A 442 19.46 15.14 25.99
C MET A 442 19.26 14.50 27.36
N LYS A 443 19.66 13.24 27.55
CA LYS A 443 19.57 12.56 28.86
C LYS A 443 20.57 13.10 29.90
N MET A 444 21.72 13.62 29.47
CA MET A 444 22.71 14.22 30.40
C MET A 444 22.36 15.65 30.78
N ALA A 445 21.56 16.33 29.98
CA ALA A 445 21.14 17.71 30.19
C ALA A 445 19.86 17.88 31.03
N GLY A 446 19.07 16.82 31.23
CA GLY A 446 17.83 16.75 32.02
C GLY A 446 17.96 15.88 33.24
#